data_ac50c6a987119ee6be142da1ba44e222
#
_entry.id   ac50c6a987119ee6be142da1ba44e222
#
_cell.length_a   1.000
_cell.length_b   1.000
_cell.length_c   1.000
_cell.angle_alpha   90.00
_cell.angle_beta   90.00
_cell.angle_gamma   90.00
#
_symmetry.space_group_name_H-M   'P 1'
#
loop_
_entity.id
_entity.type
_entity.pdbx_description
1 polymer ?
#
loop_
_entity_poly.entity_id
_entity_poly.type
_entity_poly.pdbx_seq_one_letter_code
_entity_poly.pdbx_strand_id
1 'polypeptide(L)'
;MVDGPMTEIVPIHAGVAFEDAPDRGRVLVSGRDTGGRYSLMEYVVAPRPATEPVDYGPHLHREIEETFLVRQGELRFLLRDEVTLLRTGDFVRVPPGVRHGFANLSGAPAHLLVSFHPGGFEELFVKYRTDGGDPAGGAGFLADATRLHASRFE
;
A
#
# COMPACT_ATOMS: atom_id res chain seq x y z
N MET A 1 -5.92 18.09 16.26
CA MET A 1 -6.24 16.68 16.54
C MET A 1 -7.74 16.54 16.39
N VAL A 2 -8.21 15.71 15.52
CA VAL A 2 -9.65 15.44 15.40
C VAL A 2 -9.96 14.37 16.43
N ASP A 3 -10.40 14.81 17.61
CA ASP A 3 -10.91 13.92 18.64
C ASP A 3 -12.35 13.51 18.28
N GLY A 4 -12.48 12.34 17.72
CA GLY A 4 -13.79 11.75 17.42
C GLY A 4 -13.65 10.63 16.40
N PRO A 5 -14.63 9.72 16.31
CA PRO A 5 -14.64 8.73 15.25
C PRO A 5 -14.65 9.47 13.91
N MET A 6 -13.80 9.02 12.97
CA MET A 6 -13.86 9.51 11.60
C MET A 6 -15.28 9.36 11.07
N THR A 7 -15.71 10.32 10.27
CA THR A 7 -17.01 10.30 9.60
C THR A 7 -17.16 8.99 8.84
N GLU A 8 -18.33 8.38 8.90
CA GLU A 8 -18.66 7.18 8.13
C GLU A 8 -18.64 7.43 6.62
N ILE A 9 -18.66 8.71 6.21
CA ILE A 9 -18.56 9.13 4.81
C ILE A 9 -17.23 9.89 4.63
N VAL A 10 -16.37 9.38 3.74
CA VAL A 10 -15.10 10.01 3.38
C VAL A 10 -15.21 10.58 1.96
N PRO A 11 -15.44 11.87 1.79
CA PRO A 11 -15.51 12.50 0.47
C PRO A 11 -14.19 12.38 -0.30
N ILE A 12 -14.24 12.55 -1.62
CA ILE A 12 -13.06 12.40 -2.49
C ILE A 12 -11.86 13.30 -2.12
N HIS A 13 -12.12 14.42 -1.47
CA HIS A 13 -11.07 15.36 -1.03
C HIS A 13 -10.70 15.21 0.45
N ALA A 14 -11.29 14.24 1.14
CA ALA A 14 -10.99 13.94 2.56
C ALA A 14 -10.06 12.74 2.69
N GLY A 15 -9.76 12.36 3.93
CA GLY A 15 -8.75 11.37 4.25
C GLY A 15 -7.37 11.99 4.35
N VAL A 16 -6.35 11.17 4.52
CA VAL A 16 -4.96 11.62 4.67
C VAL A 16 -4.17 11.23 3.43
N ALA A 17 -3.86 12.22 2.60
CA ALA A 17 -3.04 12.03 1.41
C ALA A 17 -1.56 11.88 1.76
N PHE A 18 -0.86 11.07 0.99
CA PHE A 18 0.59 10.91 1.08
C PHE A 18 1.19 10.75 -0.33
N GLU A 19 2.46 11.14 -0.45
CA GLU A 19 3.25 10.99 -1.69
C GLU A 19 4.34 9.94 -1.47
N ASP A 20 4.32 8.89 -2.25
CA ASP A 20 5.34 7.84 -2.30
C ASP A 20 5.98 7.84 -3.69
N ALA A 21 6.55 8.98 -4.04
CA ALA A 21 6.93 9.32 -5.41
C ALA A 21 7.71 8.22 -6.14
N PRO A 22 7.32 7.91 -7.38
CA PRO A 22 6.31 8.58 -8.21
C PRO A 22 4.87 8.13 -7.91
N ASP A 23 4.64 7.25 -6.94
CA ASP A 23 3.34 6.80 -6.51
C ASP A 23 2.71 7.79 -5.52
N ARG A 24 1.45 7.64 -5.24
CA ARG A 24 0.74 8.43 -4.24
C ARG A 24 -0.44 7.64 -3.66
N GLY A 25 -0.95 8.08 -2.54
CA GLY A 25 -2.09 7.44 -1.95
C GLY A 25 -2.89 8.34 -1.01
N ARG A 26 -3.94 7.76 -0.47
CA ARG A 26 -4.84 8.43 0.47
C ARG A 26 -5.38 7.39 1.44
N VAL A 27 -5.16 7.59 2.74
CA VAL A 27 -5.78 6.77 3.78
C VAL A 27 -7.24 7.19 3.93
N LEU A 28 -8.15 6.25 3.73
CA LEU A 28 -9.59 6.45 3.88
C LEU A 28 -10.06 6.17 5.30
N VAL A 29 -9.57 5.08 5.87
CA VAL A 29 -9.89 4.63 7.23
C VAL A 29 -8.59 4.11 7.85
N SER A 30 -8.22 4.65 9.00
CA SER A 30 -7.02 4.20 9.72
C SER A 30 -7.33 3.02 10.64
N GLY A 31 -6.29 2.31 11.06
CA GLY A 31 -6.40 1.28 12.09
C GLY A 31 -6.93 1.84 13.42
N ARG A 32 -6.65 3.11 13.72
CA ARG A 32 -7.20 3.77 14.93
C ARG A 32 -8.71 3.92 14.85
N ASP A 33 -9.24 4.30 13.70
CA ASP A 33 -10.68 4.47 13.50
C ASP A 33 -11.46 3.18 13.69
N THR A 34 -10.85 2.04 13.39
CA THR A 34 -11.48 0.71 13.47
C THR A 34 -11.15 -0.08 14.74
N GLY A 35 -10.41 0.52 15.68
CA GLY A 35 -9.93 -0.21 16.85
C GLY A 35 -8.93 -1.30 16.49
N GLY A 36 -8.11 -1.09 15.48
CA GLY A 36 -7.08 -2.01 15.02
C GLY A 36 -7.57 -3.14 14.10
N ARG A 37 -8.87 -3.19 13.79
CA ARG A 37 -9.42 -4.31 13.01
C ARG A 37 -8.96 -4.31 11.56
N TYR A 38 -8.93 -3.16 10.92
CA TYR A 38 -8.45 -2.98 9.54
C TYR A 38 -8.12 -1.52 9.27
N SER A 39 -7.42 -1.29 8.18
CA SER A 39 -7.31 0.01 7.55
C SER A 39 -7.55 -0.11 6.06
N LEU A 40 -7.84 1.01 5.41
CA LEU A 40 -8.18 1.08 4.00
C LEU A 40 -7.55 2.31 3.38
N MET A 41 -6.88 2.13 2.24
CA MET A 41 -6.30 3.24 1.49
C MET A 41 -6.49 3.08 -0.02
N GLU A 42 -6.54 4.19 -0.71
CA GLU A 42 -6.32 4.24 -2.15
C GLU A 42 -4.83 4.37 -2.42
N TYR A 43 -4.35 3.70 -3.46
CA TYR A 43 -2.96 3.76 -3.87
C TYR A 43 -2.88 3.85 -5.39
N VAL A 44 -2.14 4.83 -5.90
CA VAL A 44 -1.96 5.04 -7.33
C VAL A 44 -0.53 4.69 -7.69
N VAL A 45 -0.38 3.66 -8.50
CA VAL A 45 0.91 3.15 -8.98
C VAL A 45 1.21 3.80 -10.32
N ALA A 46 2.19 4.67 -10.36
CA ALA A 46 2.64 5.30 -11.59
C ALA A 46 3.32 4.29 -12.52
N PRO A 47 3.29 4.53 -13.85
CA PRO A 47 4.06 3.72 -14.79
C PRO A 47 5.56 3.70 -14.47
N ARG A 48 6.19 2.57 -14.69
CA ARG A 48 7.64 2.39 -14.60
C ARG A 48 8.22 2.04 -15.97
N PRO A 49 9.45 2.44 -16.26
CA PRO A 49 10.17 1.90 -17.41
C PRO A 49 10.28 0.38 -17.30
N ALA A 50 10.12 -0.30 -18.42
CA ALA A 50 10.42 -1.72 -18.47
C ALA A 50 11.94 -1.90 -18.38
N THR A 51 12.38 -2.56 -17.32
CA THR A 51 13.77 -2.94 -17.08
C THR A 51 13.86 -4.44 -16.88
N GLU A 52 15.00 -5.01 -17.17
CA GLU A 52 15.25 -6.43 -16.89
C GLU A 52 16.46 -6.55 -15.96
N PRO A 53 16.30 -7.22 -14.81
CA PRO A 53 15.06 -7.79 -14.29
C PRO A 53 14.07 -6.72 -13.82
N VAL A 54 12.77 -7.06 -13.82
CA VAL A 54 11.73 -6.18 -13.29
C VAL A 54 11.78 -6.18 -11.76
N ASP A 55 11.82 -5.00 -11.18
CA ASP A 55 11.73 -4.84 -9.73
C ASP A 55 10.26 -4.78 -9.30
N TYR A 56 9.79 -5.83 -8.63
CA TYR A 56 8.46 -5.92 -8.04
C TYR A 56 8.39 -5.42 -6.59
N GLY A 57 9.52 -5.03 -6.00
CA GLY A 57 9.58 -4.65 -4.58
C GLY A 57 9.14 -5.77 -3.64
N PRO A 58 9.69 -6.99 -3.76
CA PRO A 58 9.17 -8.14 -3.04
C PRO A 58 9.34 -7.99 -1.52
N HIS A 59 8.27 -8.28 -0.80
CA HIS A 59 8.21 -8.22 0.66
C HIS A 59 7.11 -9.14 1.20
N LEU A 60 7.08 -9.29 2.51
CA LEU A 60 6.03 -10.00 3.21
C LEU A 60 5.70 -9.32 4.55
N HIS A 61 4.50 -9.53 5.02
CA HIS A 61 4.05 -9.14 6.36
C HIS A 61 3.70 -10.40 7.13
N ARG A 62 4.35 -10.65 8.27
CA ARG A 62 4.15 -11.91 9.01
C ARG A 62 2.83 -11.96 9.75
N GLU A 63 2.27 -10.81 10.11
CA GLU A 63 1.10 -10.69 10.98
C GLU A 63 -0.07 -9.95 10.32
N ILE A 64 0.08 -9.51 9.07
CA ILE A 64 -0.92 -8.72 8.36
C ILE A 64 -1.38 -9.49 7.13
N GLU A 65 -2.69 -9.59 6.97
CA GLU A 65 -3.31 -9.91 5.69
C GLU A 65 -3.52 -8.61 4.92
N GLU A 66 -3.09 -8.59 3.67
CA GLU A 66 -3.25 -7.44 2.79
C GLU A 66 -4.11 -7.80 1.59
N THR A 67 -4.99 -6.90 1.19
CA THR A 67 -5.83 -7.11 0.00
C THR A 67 -5.68 -5.97 -0.99
N PHE A 68 -5.83 -6.29 -2.26
CA PHE A 68 -5.73 -5.35 -3.37
C PHE A 68 -6.92 -5.53 -4.31
N LEU A 69 -7.63 -4.47 -4.61
CA LEU A 69 -8.61 -4.42 -5.68
C LEU A 69 -8.13 -3.44 -6.74
N VAL A 70 -7.98 -3.88 -7.99
CA VAL A 70 -7.67 -3.00 -9.11
C VAL A 70 -8.93 -2.26 -9.53
N ARG A 71 -8.99 -0.98 -9.25
CA ARG A 71 -10.14 -0.13 -9.59
C ARG A 71 -10.07 0.42 -11.00
N GLN A 72 -8.84 0.67 -11.47
CA GLN A 72 -8.59 1.19 -12.81
C GLN A 72 -7.17 0.86 -13.24
N GLY A 73 -6.99 0.53 -14.52
CA GLY A 73 -5.70 0.23 -15.10
C GLY A 73 -5.30 -1.23 -14.99
N GLU A 74 -4.02 -1.46 -15.12
CA GLU A 74 -3.43 -2.80 -15.01
C GLU A 74 -2.05 -2.74 -14.36
N LEU A 75 -1.64 -3.83 -13.74
CA LEU A 75 -0.29 -3.97 -13.19
C LEU A 75 0.08 -5.45 -13.11
N ARG A 76 1.37 -5.73 -13.10
CA ARG A 76 1.90 -7.06 -12.83
C ARG A 76 2.04 -7.24 -11.33
N PHE A 77 1.51 -8.34 -10.83
CA PHE A 77 1.53 -8.67 -9.41
C PHE A 77 2.32 -9.96 -9.17
N LEU A 78 3.34 -9.86 -8.34
CA LEU A 78 4.10 -11.00 -7.85
C LEU A 78 3.42 -11.56 -6.62
N LEU A 79 3.04 -12.84 -6.67
CA LEU A 79 2.51 -13.57 -5.52
C LEU A 79 3.29 -14.87 -5.37
N ARG A 80 4.01 -15.03 -4.27
CA ARG A 80 5.02 -16.06 -4.10
C ARG A 80 6.10 -15.94 -5.17
N ASP A 81 6.14 -16.83 -6.13
CA ASP A 81 7.11 -16.84 -7.24
C ASP A 81 6.45 -16.68 -8.62
N GLU A 82 5.15 -16.41 -8.64
CA GLU A 82 4.37 -16.25 -9.87
C GLU A 82 4.00 -14.79 -10.10
N VAL A 83 4.11 -14.36 -11.34
CA VAL A 83 3.70 -13.02 -11.78
C VAL A 83 2.44 -13.13 -12.60
N THR A 84 1.39 -12.41 -12.19
CA THR A 84 0.10 -12.36 -12.89
C THR A 84 -0.19 -10.91 -13.31
N LEU A 85 -0.67 -10.73 -14.52
CA LEU A 85 -1.20 -9.44 -14.96
C LEU A 85 -2.60 -9.25 -14.40
N LEU A 86 -2.75 -8.25 -13.53
CA LEU A 86 -4.04 -7.84 -12.98
C LEU A 86 -4.61 -6.69 -13.78
N ARG A 87 -5.92 -6.71 -13.96
CA ARG A 87 -6.70 -5.68 -14.64
C ARG A 87 -7.83 -5.15 -13.77
N THR A 88 -8.47 -4.10 -14.23
CA THR A 88 -9.64 -3.52 -13.55
C THR A 88 -10.65 -4.60 -13.16
N GLY A 89 -10.99 -4.65 -11.87
CA GLY A 89 -11.91 -5.62 -11.27
C GLY A 89 -11.22 -6.82 -10.62
N ASP A 90 -9.94 -7.06 -10.91
CA ASP A 90 -9.21 -8.17 -10.29
C ASP A 90 -8.91 -7.86 -8.81
N PHE A 91 -8.98 -8.90 -8.00
CA PHE A 91 -8.77 -8.84 -6.56
C PHE A 91 -7.71 -9.86 -6.12
N VAL A 92 -6.82 -9.42 -5.25
CA VAL A 92 -5.81 -10.28 -4.64
C VAL A 92 -5.93 -10.22 -3.12
N ARG A 93 -5.95 -11.37 -2.50
CA ARG A 93 -5.80 -11.54 -1.06
C ARG A 93 -4.41 -12.11 -0.78
N VAL A 94 -3.63 -11.41 0.02
CA VAL A 94 -2.30 -11.84 0.45
C VAL A 94 -2.35 -12.22 1.93
N PRO A 95 -2.36 -13.52 2.26
CA PRO A 95 -2.32 -13.96 3.66
C PRO A 95 -1.02 -13.53 4.35
N PRO A 96 -1.00 -13.50 5.70
CA PRO A 96 0.23 -13.29 6.44
C PRO A 96 1.35 -14.24 6.02
N GLY A 97 2.57 -13.73 5.92
CA GLY A 97 3.76 -14.51 5.57
C GLY A 97 3.94 -14.78 4.07
N VAL A 98 3.04 -14.32 3.23
CA VAL A 98 3.14 -14.55 1.78
C VAL A 98 3.91 -13.43 1.10
N ARG A 99 4.97 -13.82 0.39
CA ARG A 99 5.81 -12.92 -0.41
C ARG A 99 5.01 -12.33 -1.57
N HIS A 100 5.07 -11.02 -1.75
CA HIS A 100 4.35 -10.32 -2.80
C HIS A 100 4.99 -8.98 -3.16
N GLY A 101 4.54 -8.42 -4.26
CA GLY A 101 4.95 -7.12 -4.76
C GLY A 101 4.27 -6.84 -6.10
N PHE A 102 4.49 -5.67 -6.65
CA PHE A 102 3.89 -5.30 -7.93
C PHE A 102 4.73 -4.29 -8.71
N ALA A 103 4.49 -4.23 -10.01
CA ALA A 103 5.07 -3.23 -10.90
C ALA A 103 4.08 -2.84 -11.98
N ASN A 104 3.95 -1.55 -12.24
CA ASN A 104 3.13 -1.03 -13.32
C ASN A 104 4.02 -0.78 -14.56
N LEU A 105 4.01 -1.69 -15.50
CA LEU A 105 4.71 -1.58 -16.77
C LEU A 105 3.79 -1.11 -17.92
N SER A 106 2.56 -0.74 -17.59
CA SER A 106 1.62 -0.15 -18.54
C SER A 106 1.98 1.32 -18.82
N GLY A 107 1.34 1.91 -19.80
CA GLY A 107 1.56 3.33 -20.13
C GLY A 107 0.73 4.31 -19.30
N ALA A 108 -0.04 3.85 -18.30
CA ALA A 108 -0.98 4.67 -17.53
C ALA A 108 -0.96 4.29 -16.05
N PRO A 109 -1.33 5.21 -15.14
CA PRO A 109 -1.44 4.89 -13.72
C PRO A 109 -2.44 3.78 -13.44
N ALA A 110 -2.14 2.91 -12.47
CA ALA A 110 -3.06 1.92 -11.93
C ALA A 110 -3.59 2.39 -10.57
N HIS A 111 -4.90 2.31 -10.38
CA HIS A 111 -5.56 2.73 -9.15
C HIS A 111 -6.00 1.49 -8.36
N LEU A 112 -5.50 1.39 -7.13
CA LEU A 112 -5.75 0.28 -6.22
C LEU A 112 -6.55 0.74 -5.02
N LEU A 113 -7.40 -0.15 -4.52
CA LEU A 113 -7.93 -0.09 -3.16
C LEU A 113 -7.20 -1.15 -2.34
N VAL A 114 -6.54 -0.74 -1.27
CA VAL A 114 -5.67 -1.60 -0.45
C VAL A 114 -6.20 -1.62 0.97
N SER A 115 -6.30 -2.81 1.55
CA SER A 115 -6.67 -2.97 2.96
C SER A 115 -5.60 -3.74 3.73
N PHE A 116 -5.45 -3.43 5.01
CA PHE A 116 -4.59 -4.12 5.96
C PHE A 116 -5.42 -4.68 7.12
N HIS A 117 -5.22 -5.95 7.46
CA HIS A 117 -5.89 -6.66 8.54
C HIS A 117 -4.84 -7.41 9.40
N PRO A 118 -4.55 -6.97 10.65
CA PRO A 118 -5.08 -5.77 11.33
C PRO A 118 -4.62 -4.47 10.68
N GLY A 119 -5.31 -3.37 11.02
CA GLY A 119 -4.93 -2.02 10.60
C GLY A 119 -3.71 -1.51 11.38
N GLY A 120 -3.09 -0.46 10.86
CA GLY A 120 -1.94 0.20 11.48
C GLY A 120 -0.76 0.40 10.55
N PHE A 121 -0.57 -0.48 9.56
CA PHE A 121 0.54 -0.36 8.60
C PHE A 121 0.46 0.92 7.78
N GLU A 122 -0.73 1.40 7.46
CA GLU A 122 -0.97 2.65 6.75
C GLU A 122 -0.36 3.87 7.45
N GLU A 123 -0.19 3.81 8.77
CA GLU A 123 0.43 4.91 9.53
C GLU A 123 1.87 5.18 9.11
N LEU A 124 2.57 4.18 8.58
CA LEU A 124 3.92 4.35 8.06
C LEU A 124 3.94 5.23 6.81
N PHE A 125 2.96 5.09 5.94
CA PHE A 125 2.82 5.98 4.78
C PHE A 125 2.54 7.41 5.22
N VAL A 126 1.66 7.61 6.19
CA VAL A 126 1.39 8.93 6.75
C VAL A 126 2.63 9.52 7.40
N LYS A 127 3.35 8.74 8.19
CA LYS A 127 4.56 9.20 8.90
C LYS A 127 5.71 9.55 7.96
N TYR A 128 5.96 8.73 6.95
CA TYR A 128 7.18 8.84 6.13
C TYR A 128 6.93 9.34 4.70
N ARG A 129 5.68 9.47 4.28
CA ARG A 129 5.30 9.85 2.92
C ARG A 129 4.38 11.07 2.87
N THR A 130 4.28 11.82 3.97
CA THR A 130 3.69 13.16 3.98
C THR A 130 4.81 14.22 3.94
N ASP A 131 4.52 15.45 4.23
CA ASP A 131 5.39 16.62 4.14
C ASP A 131 6.89 16.34 4.39
N GLY A 132 7.71 16.49 3.35
CA GLY A 132 9.15 16.34 3.43
C GLY A 132 9.71 14.92 3.26
N GLY A 133 8.86 13.91 3.17
CA GLY A 133 9.28 12.53 2.95
C GLY A 133 10.01 11.89 4.13
N ASP A 134 10.65 10.75 3.88
CA ASP A 134 11.50 10.07 4.86
C ASP A 134 12.90 10.68 4.84
N PRO A 135 13.33 11.37 5.91
CA PRO A 135 14.67 11.98 5.95
C PRO A 135 15.81 10.96 5.85
N ALA A 136 15.53 9.68 6.14
CA ALA A 136 16.48 8.59 6.02
C ALA A 136 16.43 7.87 4.64
N GLY A 137 15.78 8.47 3.65
CA GLY A 137 15.72 7.92 2.28
C GLY A 137 15.01 6.57 2.17
N GLY A 138 13.96 6.37 2.96
CA GLY A 138 13.21 5.11 3.03
C GLY A 138 13.66 4.16 4.14
N ALA A 139 14.83 4.35 4.73
CA ALA A 139 15.35 3.48 5.78
C ALA A 139 14.49 3.51 7.06
N GLY A 140 13.94 4.66 7.41
CA GLY A 140 13.05 4.81 8.56
C GLY A 140 11.74 4.02 8.38
N PHE A 141 11.15 4.11 7.20
CA PHE A 141 9.96 3.34 6.84
C PHE A 141 10.22 1.83 6.98
N LEU A 142 11.31 1.33 6.38
CA LEU A 142 11.67 -0.09 6.42
C LEU A 142 11.95 -0.58 7.85
N ALA A 143 12.66 0.22 8.64
CA ALA A 143 12.98 -0.12 10.03
C ALA A 143 11.71 -0.23 10.89
N ASP A 144 10.80 0.73 10.79
CA ASP A 144 9.53 0.71 11.53
C ASP A 144 8.59 -0.41 11.03
N ALA A 145 8.55 -0.66 9.72
CA ALA A 145 7.78 -1.77 9.17
C ALA A 145 8.25 -3.11 9.73
N THR A 146 9.55 -3.30 9.82
CA THR A 146 10.14 -4.52 10.40
C THR A 146 9.86 -4.62 11.90
N ARG A 147 10.08 -3.54 12.64
CA ARG A 147 9.99 -3.52 14.10
C ARG A 147 8.55 -3.57 14.60
N LEU A 148 7.65 -2.79 13.99
CA LEU A 148 6.27 -2.60 14.47
C LEU A 148 5.27 -3.59 13.84
N HIS A 149 5.56 -4.06 12.64
CA HIS A 149 4.61 -4.83 11.83
C HIS A 149 5.16 -6.17 11.34
N ALA A 150 6.32 -6.60 11.87
CA ALA A 150 6.97 -7.86 11.49
C ALA A 150 7.08 -8.06 9.96
N SER A 151 7.32 -6.97 9.23
CA SER A 151 7.47 -7.00 7.78
C SER A 151 8.91 -7.34 7.38
N ARG A 152 9.07 -7.98 6.24
CA ARG A 152 10.37 -8.31 5.66
C ARG A 152 10.41 -7.86 4.21
N PHE A 153 11.46 -7.13 3.86
CA PHE A 153 11.74 -6.64 2.51
C PHE A 153 12.94 -7.36 1.92
N GLU A 154 12.93 -7.57 0.63
CA GLU A 154 14.01 -8.20 -0.14
C GLU A 154 14.72 -7.20 -1.07
#